data_a17cd16c6ef22091143dcb7a723d4979
#
_entry.id   a17cd16c6ef22091143dcb7a723d4979
#
_cell.length_a   1.000
_cell.length_b   1.000
_cell.length_c   1.000
_cell.angle_alpha   90.00
_cell.angle_beta   90.00
_cell.angle_gamma   90.00
#
_symmetry.space_group_name_H-M   'P 1'
#
loop_
_entity.id
_entity.type
_entity.pdbx_description
1 polymer ?
#
loop_
_entity_poly.entity_id
_entity_poly.type
_entity_poly.pdbx_seq_one_letter_code
_entity_poly.pdbx_strand_id
1 'polypeptide(L)'
;VPIMLLILGTGIYYTIRFGFIQFRHPVWLVKQTIVKVFQKKDEGPTVPGELTSFQAAMTSVSAIVGSGNIAGAATAIVMGGPGALIWMILAAFVGMATKFAEIALGVKYRKVHEDGTVSGGAMYYLSEGLHQKWLGMVFSILVIPFAFVISGIVDTNTIALTLNERY
;
A
#
# COMPACT_ATOMS: atom_id res chain seq x y z
N VAL A 1 -1.16 -21.30 -3.23
CA VAL A 1 -0.90 -21.12 -4.68
C VAL A 1 -1.99 -20.29 -5.38
N PRO A 2 -3.33 -20.55 -5.27
CA PRO A 2 -4.33 -19.83 -6.05
C PRO A 2 -4.39 -18.32 -5.74
N ILE A 3 -4.26 -17.93 -4.47
CA ILE A 3 -4.27 -16.52 -4.06
C ILE A 3 -3.06 -15.76 -4.64
N MET A 4 -1.88 -16.37 -4.64
CA MET A 4 -0.68 -15.77 -5.22
C MET A 4 -0.84 -15.54 -6.73
N LEU A 5 -1.39 -16.53 -7.45
CA LEU A 5 -1.66 -16.41 -8.89
C LEU A 5 -2.69 -15.32 -9.17
N LEU A 6 -3.70 -15.17 -8.31
CA LEU A 6 -4.70 -14.12 -8.43
C LEU A 6 -4.07 -12.73 -8.22
N ILE A 7 -3.23 -12.56 -7.20
CA ILE A 7 -2.54 -11.29 -6.93
C ILE A 7 -1.59 -10.93 -8.07
N LEU A 8 -0.77 -11.86 -8.54
CA LEU A 8 0.12 -11.63 -9.66
C LEU A 8 -0.66 -11.37 -10.96
N GLY A 9 -1.71 -12.13 -11.21
CA GLY A 9 -2.57 -11.96 -12.37
C GLY A 9 -3.24 -10.60 -12.43
N THR A 10 -3.78 -10.12 -11.30
CA THR A 10 -4.35 -8.77 -11.20
C THR A 10 -3.31 -7.69 -11.40
N GLY A 11 -2.10 -7.86 -10.85
CA GLY A 11 -1.01 -6.91 -11.06
C GLY A 11 -0.54 -6.84 -12.50
N ILE A 12 -0.42 -7.97 -13.19
CA ILE A 12 -0.10 -8.05 -14.63
C ILE A 12 -1.22 -7.39 -15.44
N TYR A 13 -2.48 -7.70 -15.15
CA TYR A 13 -3.63 -7.09 -15.80
C TYR A 13 -3.60 -5.55 -15.68
N TYR A 14 -3.38 -5.00 -14.50
CA TYR A 14 -3.27 -3.56 -14.31
C TYR A 14 -2.04 -2.97 -14.97
N THR A 15 -0.91 -3.67 -14.97
CA THR A 15 0.31 -3.23 -15.68
C THR A 15 0.03 -3.02 -17.17
N ILE A 16 -0.65 -3.97 -17.80
CA ILE A 16 -1.03 -3.89 -19.22
C ILE A 16 -2.09 -2.80 -19.42
N ARG A 17 -3.10 -2.75 -18.56
CA ARG A 17 -4.23 -1.81 -18.68
C ARG A 17 -3.81 -0.34 -18.53
N PHE A 18 -2.81 -0.06 -17.70
CA PHE A 18 -2.23 1.27 -17.50
C PHE A 18 -1.08 1.59 -18.47
N GLY A 19 -0.82 0.71 -19.46
CA GLY A 19 0.21 0.95 -20.46
C GLY A 19 1.61 1.03 -19.88
N PHE A 20 1.93 0.15 -18.94
CA PHE A 20 3.26 0.08 -18.30
C PHE A 20 3.68 1.40 -17.66
N ILE A 21 2.80 2.05 -16.91
CA ILE A 21 3.00 3.37 -16.31
C ILE A 21 4.31 3.44 -15.50
N GLN A 22 4.69 2.36 -14.80
CA GLN A 22 5.91 2.25 -14.02
C GLN A 22 7.19 2.34 -14.86
N PHE A 23 7.13 1.98 -16.14
CA PHE A 23 8.25 2.04 -17.08
C PHE A 23 8.20 3.27 -18.00
N ARG A 24 6.99 3.77 -18.27
CA ARG A 24 6.80 4.87 -19.23
C ARG A 24 7.17 6.23 -18.67
N HIS A 25 6.98 6.44 -17.37
CA HIS A 25 7.18 7.74 -16.74
C HIS A 25 7.96 7.68 -15.41
N PRO A 26 9.03 6.87 -15.27
CA PRO A 26 9.75 6.75 -13.99
C PRO A 26 10.39 8.07 -13.57
N VAL A 27 10.99 8.80 -14.51
CA VAL A 27 11.62 10.10 -14.26
C VAL A 27 10.60 11.14 -13.82
N TRP A 28 9.41 11.15 -14.42
CA TRP A 28 8.33 12.05 -14.03
C TRP A 28 7.81 11.72 -12.61
N LEU A 29 7.63 10.45 -12.29
CA LEU A 29 7.21 10.00 -10.95
C LEU A 29 8.23 10.40 -9.89
N VAL A 30 9.51 10.12 -10.12
CA VAL A 30 10.60 10.50 -9.22
C VAL A 30 10.67 12.03 -9.06
N LYS A 31 10.56 12.78 -10.15
CA LYS A 31 10.57 14.23 -10.12
C LYS A 31 9.37 14.81 -9.37
N GLN A 32 8.18 14.27 -9.53
CA GLN A 32 6.99 14.70 -8.80
C GLN A 32 7.07 14.35 -7.30
N THR A 33 7.68 13.23 -6.94
CA THR A 33 7.78 12.80 -5.54
C THR A 33 8.94 13.49 -4.84
N ILE A 34 10.14 13.44 -5.42
CA ILE A 34 11.36 13.94 -4.75
C ILE A 34 11.48 15.45 -4.90
N VAL A 35 11.30 16.01 -6.10
CA VAL A 35 11.51 17.45 -6.34
C VAL A 35 10.47 18.30 -5.63
N LYS A 36 9.20 17.85 -5.57
CA LYS A 36 8.17 18.56 -4.82
C LYS A 36 8.40 18.54 -3.31
N VAL A 37 9.06 17.50 -2.79
CA VAL A 37 9.46 17.42 -1.38
C VAL A 37 10.47 18.52 -1.03
N PHE A 38 11.43 18.79 -1.93
CA PHE A 38 12.46 19.81 -1.73
C PHE A 38 12.00 21.22 -2.14
N GLN A 39 11.02 21.32 -3.04
CA GLN A 39 10.41 22.59 -3.36
C GLN A 39 9.31 22.87 -2.31
N LYS A 40 9.64 23.71 -1.33
CA LYS A 40 8.81 24.20 -0.22
C LYS A 40 7.52 24.95 -0.66
N LYS A 41 7.02 24.67 -1.84
CA LYS A 41 5.83 25.24 -2.46
C LYS A 41 4.71 24.18 -2.51
N ASP A 42 4.52 23.44 -1.40
CA ASP A 42 3.25 22.80 -1.16
C ASP A 42 2.30 23.94 -0.77
N GLU A 43 1.40 24.25 -1.67
CA GLU A 43 0.16 24.89 -1.30
C GLU A 43 -0.42 23.97 -0.21
N GLY A 44 -0.53 24.54 1.00
CA GLY A 44 -1.01 23.78 2.17
C GLY A 44 -2.34 23.09 1.88
N PRO A 45 -2.77 22.17 2.73
CA PRO A 45 -4.00 21.42 2.51
C PRO A 45 -5.13 22.38 2.16
N THR A 46 -5.76 22.15 1.02
CA THR A 46 -6.87 22.98 0.51
C THR A 46 -8.12 22.81 1.36
N VAL A 47 -8.16 21.75 2.17
CA VAL A 47 -9.25 21.43 3.10
C VAL A 47 -8.65 21.14 4.49
N PRO A 48 -9.23 21.66 5.58
CA PRO A 48 -8.79 21.33 6.94
C PRO A 48 -8.75 19.81 7.16
N GLY A 49 -7.60 19.29 7.61
CA GLY A 49 -7.40 17.85 7.82
C GLY A 49 -6.89 17.07 6.60
N GLU A 50 -6.71 17.67 5.44
CA GLU A 50 -6.08 17.04 4.29
C GLU A 50 -4.56 16.99 4.49
N LEU A 51 -3.95 15.84 4.19
CA LEU A 51 -2.49 15.67 4.25
C LEU A 51 -1.85 16.20 2.97
N THR A 52 -0.69 16.82 3.09
CA THR A 52 0.13 17.13 1.91
C THR A 52 0.57 15.83 1.22
N SER A 53 0.87 15.90 -0.07
CA SER A 53 1.34 14.72 -0.85
C SER A 53 2.55 14.05 -0.21
N PHE A 54 3.44 14.83 0.39
CA PHE A 54 4.60 14.31 1.11
C PHE A 54 4.21 13.60 2.40
N GLN A 55 3.36 14.21 3.22
CA GLN A 55 2.86 13.59 4.46
C GLN A 55 2.13 12.28 4.16
N ALA A 56 1.28 12.26 3.14
CA ALA A 56 0.57 11.05 2.71
C ALA A 56 1.54 9.96 2.24
N ALA A 57 2.58 10.30 1.46
CA ALA A 57 3.60 9.35 1.03
C ALA A 57 4.40 8.79 2.22
N MET A 58 4.85 9.64 3.14
CA MET A 58 5.62 9.21 4.32
C MET A 58 4.78 8.36 5.27
N THR A 59 3.53 8.72 5.51
CA THR A 59 2.60 7.92 6.29
C THR A 59 2.37 6.53 5.66
N SER A 60 2.21 6.49 4.34
CA SER A 60 2.04 5.22 3.63
C SER A 60 3.29 4.33 3.71
N VAL A 61 4.49 4.91 3.54
CA VAL A 61 5.75 4.17 3.68
C VAL A 61 5.92 3.65 5.10
N SER A 62 5.67 4.50 6.10
CA SER A 62 5.76 4.13 7.52
C SER A 62 4.80 2.99 7.89
N ALA A 63 3.59 2.99 7.33
CA ALA A 63 2.61 1.93 7.57
C ALA A 63 2.95 0.59 6.88
N ILE A 64 3.75 0.62 5.80
CA ILE A 64 4.12 -0.59 5.04
C ILE A 64 5.40 -1.21 5.57
N VAL A 65 6.37 -0.41 6.01
CA VAL A 65 7.68 -0.89 6.48
C VAL A 65 7.56 -1.33 7.94
N GLY A 66 7.27 -2.60 8.15
CA GLY A 66 7.24 -3.24 9.47
C GLY A 66 8.37 -4.27 9.65
N SER A 67 8.61 -4.69 10.88
CA SER A 67 9.59 -5.73 11.21
C SER A 67 9.32 -7.05 10.48
N GLY A 68 8.05 -7.39 10.28
CA GLY A 68 7.62 -8.57 9.55
C GLY A 68 8.07 -8.59 8.08
N ASN A 69 8.14 -7.43 7.42
CA ASN A 69 8.63 -7.35 6.04
C ASN A 69 10.13 -7.59 5.96
N ILE A 70 10.90 -7.10 6.94
CA ILE A 70 12.36 -7.30 7.02
C ILE A 70 12.65 -8.77 7.29
N ALA A 71 12.01 -9.36 8.30
CA ALA A 71 12.14 -10.77 8.63
C ALA A 71 11.69 -11.68 7.47
N GLY A 72 10.57 -11.36 6.83
CA GLY A 72 10.05 -12.09 5.68
C GLY A 72 11.01 -12.06 4.48
N ALA A 73 11.60 -10.92 4.18
CA ALA A 73 12.60 -10.79 3.12
C ALA A 73 13.88 -11.60 3.44
N ALA A 74 14.38 -11.51 4.67
CA ALA A 74 15.51 -12.28 5.13
C ALA A 74 15.26 -13.80 5.02
N THR A 75 14.10 -14.27 5.50
CA THR A 75 13.70 -15.68 5.40
C THR A 75 13.58 -16.13 3.94
N ALA A 76 13.00 -15.31 3.07
CA ALA A 76 12.89 -15.63 1.65
C ALA A 76 14.27 -15.80 0.97
N ILE A 77 15.25 -14.96 1.35
CA ILE A 77 16.62 -15.05 0.84
C ILE A 77 17.32 -16.32 1.36
N VAL A 78 17.18 -16.62 2.66
CA VAL A 78 17.79 -17.80 3.28
C VAL A 78 17.23 -19.09 2.67
N MET A 79 15.91 -19.16 2.45
CA MET A 79 15.27 -20.37 1.90
C MET A 79 15.38 -20.49 0.38
N GLY A 80 15.27 -19.37 -0.33
CA GLY A 80 15.23 -19.32 -1.80
C GLY A 80 16.54 -18.95 -2.47
N GLY A 81 17.58 -18.66 -1.68
CA GLY A 81 18.88 -18.23 -2.18
C GLY A 81 18.84 -16.86 -2.90
N PRO A 82 19.94 -16.50 -3.59
CA PRO A 82 20.04 -15.19 -4.29
C PRO A 82 18.95 -14.97 -5.35
N GLY A 83 18.41 -16.04 -5.93
CA GLY A 83 17.32 -15.98 -6.89
C GLY A 83 16.02 -15.38 -6.31
N ALA A 84 15.79 -15.51 -5.01
CA ALA A 84 14.64 -14.94 -4.35
C ALA A 84 14.61 -13.41 -4.50
N LEU A 85 15.73 -12.72 -4.42
CA LEU A 85 15.83 -11.26 -4.63
C LEU A 85 15.31 -10.84 -6.01
N ILE A 86 15.68 -11.56 -7.06
CA ILE A 86 15.25 -11.25 -8.42
C ILE A 86 13.73 -11.38 -8.51
N TRP A 87 13.16 -12.46 -7.97
CA TRP A 87 11.72 -12.67 -7.96
C TRP A 87 10.97 -11.62 -7.11
N MET A 88 11.54 -11.21 -5.98
CA MET A 88 10.97 -10.13 -5.16
C MET A 88 10.93 -8.80 -5.91
N ILE A 89 11.99 -8.45 -6.63
CA ILE A 89 12.05 -7.23 -7.46
C ILE A 89 10.98 -7.31 -8.57
N LEU A 90 10.89 -8.42 -9.29
CA LEU A 90 9.88 -8.61 -10.35
C LEU A 90 8.46 -8.50 -9.79
N ALA A 91 8.19 -9.14 -8.64
CA ALA A 91 6.90 -9.07 -7.97
C ALA A 91 6.57 -7.63 -7.51
N ALA A 92 7.58 -6.87 -7.06
CA ALA A 92 7.41 -5.47 -6.66
C ALA A 92 6.99 -4.60 -7.86
N PHE A 93 7.58 -4.78 -9.04
CA PHE A 93 7.18 -4.06 -10.25
C PHE A 93 5.71 -4.33 -10.63
N VAL A 94 5.28 -5.58 -10.54
CA VAL A 94 3.89 -5.96 -10.78
C VAL A 94 2.96 -5.38 -9.71
N GLY A 95 3.39 -5.39 -8.44
CA GLY A 95 2.67 -4.83 -7.30
C GLY A 95 2.47 -3.32 -7.37
N MET A 96 3.39 -2.57 -7.99
CA MET A 96 3.26 -1.12 -8.17
C MET A 96 1.98 -0.74 -8.93
N ALA A 97 1.62 -1.46 -9.98
CA ALA A 97 0.42 -1.19 -10.78
C ALA A 97 -0.86 -1.43 -9.95
N THR A 98 -0.87 -2.48 -9.13
CA THR A 98 -1.99 -2.78 -8.22
C THR A 98 -2.15 -1.68 -7.18
N LYS A 99 -1.06 -1.24 -6.56
CA LYS A 99 -1.09 -0.13 -5.58
C LYS A 99 -1.51 1.18 -6.21
N PHE A 100 -1.07 1.47 -7.42
CA PHE A 100 -1.53 2.64 -8.15
C PHE A 100 -3.05 2.62 -8.38
N ALA A 101 -3.61 1.48 -8.79
CA ALA A 101 -5.04 1.31 -8.97
C ALA A 101 -5.81 1.51 -7.65
N GLU A 102 -5.32 0.90 -6.56
CA GLU A 102 -5.92 1.01 -5.23
C GLU A 102 -5.98 2.47 -4.75
N ILE A 103 -4.86 3.19 -4.83
CA ILE A 103 -4.78 4.60 -4.42
C ILE A 103 -5.67 5.47 -5.30
N ALA A 104 -5.64 5.28 -6.62
CA ALA A 104 -6.46 6.03 -7.55
C ALA A 104 -7.96 5.85 -7.28
N LEU A 105 -8.39 4.63 -6.98
CA LEU A 105 -9.77 4.34 -6.59
C LEU A 105 -10.10 4.95 -5.23
N GLY A 106 -9.20 4.87 -4.25
CA GLY A 106 -9.37 5.46 -2.94
C GLY A 106 -9.57 6.98 -2.99
N VAL A 107 -8.80 7.66 -3.84
CA VAL A 107 -8.93 9.12 -4.06
C VAL A 107 -10.21 9.44 -4.85
N LYS A 108 -10.53 8.67 -5.87
CA LYS A 108 -11.71 8.90 -6.73
C LYS A 108 -13.03 8.80 -5.96
N TYR A 109 -13.13 7.83 -5.04
CA TYR A 109 -14.35 7.56 -4.26
C TYR A 109 -14.29 8.08 -2.83
N ARG A 110 -13.35 9.02 -2.54
CA ARG A 110 -13.31 9.69 -1.25
C ARG A 110 -14.56 10.54 -1.03
N LYS A 111 -15.03 10.59 0.21
CA LYS A 111 -16.14 11.47 0.63
C LYS A 111 -15.58 12.58 1.49
N VAL A 112 -16.01 13.80 1.20
CA VAL A 112 -15.78 14.96 2.05
C VAL A 112 -17.08 15.18 2.84
N HIS A 113 -16.98 15.17 4.16
CA HIS A 113 -18.10 15.40 5.06
C HIS A 113 -18.34 16.90 5.28
N GLU A 114 -19.50 17.26 5.80
CA GLU A 114 -19.89 18.65 6.05
C GLU A 114 -18.98 19.36 7.07
N ASP A 115 -18.36 18.58 7.96
CA ASP A 115 -17.36 19.05 8.94
C ASP A 115 -15.97 19.26 8.36
N GLY A 116 -15.78 19.07 7.06
CA GLY A 116 -14.50 19.16 6.36
C GLY A 116 -13.61 17.92 6.49
N THR A 117 -14.04 16.88 7.21
CA THR A 117 -13.28 15.63 7.29
C THR A 117 -13.37 14.84 5.99
N VAL A 118 -12.27 14.14 5.63
CA VAL A 118 -12.19 13.33 4.42
C VAL A 118 -12.14 11.86 4.81
N SER A 119 -13.08 11.08 4.30
CA SER A 119 -13.11 9.63 4.46
C SER A 119 -12.92 8.94 3.12
N GLY A 120 -12.08 7.89 3.10
CA GLY A 120 -11.78 7.14 1.89
C GLY A 120 -11.32 5.72 2.21
N GLY A 121 -10.98 4.96 1.17
CA GLY A 121 -10.46 3.61 1.29
C GLY A 121 -11.29 2.56 0.57
N ALA A 122 -10.92 1.29 0.77
CA ALA A 122 -11.52 0.18 0.02
C ALA A 122 -13.02 0.03 0.24
N MET A 123 -13.51 0.29 1.45
CA MET A 123 -14.93 0.22 1.76
C MET A 123 -15.77 1.18 0.89
N TYR A 124 -15.24 2.35 0.55
CA TYR A 124 -15.95 3.35 -0.25
C TYR A 124 -16.00 2.97 -1.72
N TYR A 125 -14.89 2.56 -2.34
CA TYR A 125 -14.94 2.18 -3.75
C TYR A 125 -15.62 0.82 -3.97
N LEU A 126 -15.67 -0.07 -2.97
CA LEU A 126 -16.47 -1.29 -3.04
C LEU A 126 -17.97 -0.98 -2.97
N SER A 127 -18.39 -0.08 -2.07
CA SER A 127 -19.81 0.27 -1.93
C SER A 127 -20.32 1.17 -3.04
N GLU A 128 -19.54 2.18 -3.45
CA GLU A 128 -19.96 3.19 -4.43
C GLU A 128 -19.58 2.81 -5.87
N GLY A 129 -18.36 2.25 -6.06
CA GLY A 129 -17.85 1.89 -7.38
C GLY A 129 -18.53 0.65 -7.96
N LEU A 130 -18.82 -0.34 -7.12
CA LEU A 130 -19.54 -1.56 -7.52
C LEU A 130 -21.06 -1.46 -7.26
N HIS A 131 -21.53 -0.37 -6.65
CA HIS A 131 -22.92 -0.19 -6.21
C HIS A 131 -23.41 -1.32 -5.28
N GLN A 132 -22.52 -1.94 -4.53
CA GLN A 132 -22.82 -3.06 -3.63
C GLN A 132 -22.41 -2.72 -2.19
N LYS A 133 -23.30 -2.06 -1.46
CA LYS A 133 -23.07 -1.61 -0.08
C LYS A 133 -22.65 -2.75 0.87
N TRP A 134 -23.17 -3.95 0.65
CA TRP A 134 -22.85 -5.11 1.48
C TRP A 134 -21.36 -5.51 1.43
N LEU A 135 -20.71 -5.37 0.25
CA LEU A 135 -19.26 -5.64 0.11
C LEU A 135 -18.41 -4.65 0.91
N GLY A 136 -18.76 -3.37 0.91
CA GLY A 136 -18.08 -2.37 1.73
C GLY A 136 -18.24 -2.66 3.22
N MET A 137 -19.42 -3.11 3.65
CA MET A 137 -19.68 -3.49 5.05
C MET A 137 -18.89 -4.72 5.46
N VAL A 138 -18.90 -5.80 4.65
CA VAL A 138 -18.12 -7.02 4.93
C VAL A 138 -16.63 -6.69 4.99
N PHE A 139 -16.12 -5.88 4.07
CA PHE A 139 -14.72 -5.43 4.10
C PHE A 139 -14.40 -4.70 5.41
N SER A 140 -15.24 -3.75 5.85
CA SER A 140 -15.03 -3.01 7.08
C SER A 140 -15.00 -3.91 8.31
N ILE A 141 -15.91 -4.90 8.39
CA ILE A 141 -15.95 -5.87 9.48
C ILE A 141 -14.69 -6.73 9.52
N LEU A 142 -14.17 -7.14 8.37
CA LEU A 142 -12.96 -7.96 8.29
C LEU A 142 -11.68 -7.17 8.58
N VAL A 143 -11.62 -5.90 8.26
CA VAL A 143 -10.44 -5.04 8.50
C VAL A 143 -10.20 -4.78 9.98
N ILE A 144 -11.25 -4.69 10.80
CA ILE A 144 -11.11 -4.42 12.24
C ILE A 144 -10.25 -5.49 12.94
N PRO A 145 -10.61 -6.79 12.94
CA PRO A 145 -9.77 -7.82 13.56
C PRO A 145 -8.40 -7.96 12.88
N PHE A 146 -8.32 -7.74 11.56
CA PHE A 146 -7.07 -7.78 10.81
C PHE A 146 -6.08 -6.70 11.27
N ALA A 147 -6.55 -5.48 11.55
CA ALA A 147 -5.72 -4.40 12.06
C ALA A 147 -5.13 -4.75 13.44
N PHE A 148 -5.90 -5.38 14.32
CA PHE A 148 -5.40 -5.83 15.64
C PHE A 148 -4.34 -6.94 15.51
N VAL A 149 -4.54 -7.89 14.60
CA VAL A 149 -3.62 -9.02 14.41
C VAL A 149 -2.30 -8.57 13.82
N ILE A 150 -2.34 -7.76 12.76
CA ILE A 150 -1.10 -7.37 12.07
C ILE A 150 -0.26 -6.39 12.87
N SER A 151 -0.87 -5.37 13.46
CA SER A 151 -0.11 -4.34 14.19
C SER A 151 0.44 -4.80 15.53
N GLY A 152 -0.13 -5.86 16.13
CA GLY A 152 0.27 -6.32 17.45
C GLY A 152 1.09 -7.61 17.43
N ILE A 153 0.58 -8.66 16.79
CA ILE A 153 1.10 -10.01 16.97
C ILE A 153 2.40 -10.24 16.19
N VAL A 154 2.48 -9.79 14.94
CA VAL A 154 3.63 -10.06 14.07
C VAL A 154 4.88 -9.33 14.58
N ASP A 155 4.74 -8.04 14.89
CA ASP A 155 5.87 -7.24 15.35
C ASP A 155 6.34 -7.69 16.74
N THR A 156 5.42 -7.97 17.66
CA THR A 156 5.74 -8.49 18.99
C THR A 156 6.44 -9.85 18.94
N ASN A 157 5.98 -10.75 18.07
CA ASN A 157 6.62 -12.06 17.90
C ASN A 157 8.04 -11.93 17.36
N THR A 158 8.28 -11.05 16.39
CA THR A 158 9.61 -10.81 15.82
C THR A 158 10.57 -10.24 16.86
N ILE A 159 10.10 -9.30 17.69
CA ILE A 159 10.87 -8.73 18.81
C ILE A 159 11.19 -9.81 19.83
N ALA A 160 10.21 -10.62 20.23
CA ALA A 160 10.39 -11.69 21.22
C ALA A 160 11.40 -12.75 20.74
N LEU A 161 11.34 -13.17 19.47
CA LEU A 161 12.31 -14.09 18.90
C LEU A 161 13.73 -13.50 18.88
N THR A 162 13.87 -12.24 18.49
CA THR A 162 15.18 -11.57 18.45
C THR A 162 15.80 -11.45 19.86
N LEU A 163 14.98 -11.20 20.87
CA LEU A 163 15.44 -11.15 22.26
C LEU A 163 15.84 -12.55 22.77
N ASN A 164 15.05 -13.57 22.45
CA ASN A 164 15.32 -14.94 22.87
C ASN A 164 16.58 -15.56 22.23
N GLU A 165 16.94 -15.12 21.02
CA GLU A 165 18.17 -15.56 20.35
C GLU A 165 19.45 -14.89 20.90
N ARG A 166 19.28 -13.76 21.58
CA ARG A 166 20.40 -12.94 22.04
C ARG A 166 20.75 -13.13 23.52
N TYR A 167 19.84 -13.69 24.28
CA TYR A 167 19.99 -14.00 25.71
C TYR A 167 19.70 -15.48 26.00
#